data_6f04eefe3848ba8637aecc0b38f317c6
#
_entry.id   6f04eefe3848ba8637aecc0b38f317c6
#
_cell.length_a   1.000
_cell.length_b   1.000
_cell.length_c   1.000
_cell.angle_alpha   90.00
_cell.angle_beta   90.00
_cell.angle_gamma   90.00
#
_symmetry.space_group_name_H-M   'P 1'
#
loop_
_entity.id
_entity.type
_entity.pdbx_description
1 polymer ?
#
loop_
_entity_poly.entity_id
_entity_poly.type
_entity_poly.pdbx_seq_one_letter_code
_entity_poly.pdbx_strand_id
1 'polypeptide(L)'
;MNKIPFEYGSIAENEYFIDRIEDRRDLKTFLGGGINVMLISPRRWGKSSLVKAAMEELKQEQKDIRVCYLDAFKIFSEEEFYNKFASAILQGVSSTMEKRWADIVKFVQSISPSLTINSDPVNAVEVNLNFKPLKESAEEILNLPEKIAKAKGIHVIVCIDEFQQLANLPDWKRLEGTMRSVWQGQHSTTYCLYGSKRHMMMDIFVNSKNPFYRFGQMMTLKKIAKEYWKPFIHDSFYNHGKSISDDMIERICNAMQCHSWYMQQFCFLIWTRTATEVTEEIYQSQLAKLLDTNSDMFITDIDGMPASQIAFLRAVCMGETHFNAQQVVAEYGLGAPRTITKNKKTLVERDFIEKSGDGFKMVDPVFELWFKREYCNILLQ
;
A
#
# COMPACT_ATOMS: atom_id res chain seq x y z
N MET A 1 6.84 27.65 15.54
CA MET A 1 7.49 26.34 15.71
C MET A 1 8.12 25.95 14.40
N ASN A 2 9.41 25.62 14.37
CA ASN A 2 10.02 25.10 13.16
C ASN A 2 9.33 23.77 12.81
N LYS A 3 8.87 23.64 11.58
CA LYS A 3 8.20 22.43 11.09
C LYS A 3 9.20 21.26 11.15
N ILE A 4 8.80 20.13 11.74
CA ILE A 4 9.67 18.95 11.82
C ILE A 4 9.82 18.38 10.41
N PRO A 5 11.06 18.11 9.93
CA PRO A 5 11.31 17.72 8.54
C PRO A 5 11.03 16.24 8.24
N PHE A 6 10.50 15.50 9.20
CA PHE A 6 10.16 14.07 9.06
C PHE A 6 8.68 13.86 9.37
N GLU A 7 8.00 13.13 8.48
CA GLU A 7 6.56 12.88 8.60
C GLU A 7 6.27 11.38 8.47
N TYR A 8 5.51 10.86 9.44
CA TYR A 8 4.99 9.50 9.42
C TYR A 8 3.56 9.47 9.97
N GLY A 9 2.77 8.46 9.63
CA GLY A 9 1.37 8.36 10.07
C GLY A 9 0.36 8.97 9.10
N SER A 10 0.82 9.71 8.09
CA SER A 10 0.02 10.32 7.04
C SER A 10 0.55 9.94 5.64
N ILE A 11 -0.15 10.38 4.61
CA ILE A 11 0.32 10.27 3.23
C ILE A 11 1.40 11.35 3.05
N ALA A 12 2.65 10.93 2.77
CA ALA A 12 3.74 11.88 2.50
C ALA A 12 3.45 12.69 1.23
N GLU A 13 3.52 14.01 1.34
CA GLU A 13 3.30 14.96 0.25
C GLU A 13 4.48 15.93 0.14
N ASN A 14 4.68 16.53 -1.04
CA ASN A 14 5.68 17.55 -1.30
C ASN A 14 7.10 17.18 -0.83
N GLU A 15 7.68 18.01 0.06
CA GLU A 15 9.05 17.88 0.57
C GLU A 15 9.34 16.61 1.38
N TYR A 16 8.29 15.92 1.87
CA TYR A 16 8.41 14.65 2.58
C TYR A 16 8.39 13.44 1.66
N PHE A 17 8.14 13.65 0.37
CA PHE A 17 8.11 12.59 -0.64
C PHE A 17 9.49 12.44 -1.29
N ILE A 18 10.24 11.46 -0.80
CA ILE A 18 11.63 11.20 -1.21
C ILE A 18 11.64 10.32 -2.44
N ASP A 19 12.45 10.69 -3.46
CA ASP A 19 12.68 9.88 -4.67
C ASP A 19 11.40 9.48 -5.41
N ARG A 20 11.35 8.33 -6.01
CA ARG A 20 10.25 7.78 -6.82
C ARG A 20 10.06 8.48 -8.17
N ILE A 21 11.07 9.18 -8.67
CA ILE A 21 10.98 9.93 -9.94
C ILE A 21 10.63 8.99 -11.08
N GLU A 22 11.31 7.83 -11.16
CA GLU A 22 11.04 6.84 -12.20
C GLU A 22 9.69 6.15 -12.01
N ASP A 23 9.39 5.72 -10.78
CA ASP A 23 8.08 5.10 -10.47
C ASP A 23 6.92 6.06 -10.81
N ARG A 24 7.05 7.37 -10.51
CA ARG A 24 6.04 8.39 -10.86
C ARG A 24 5.92 8.57 -12.36
N ARG A 25 7.06 8.66 -13.06
CA ARG A 25 7.08 8.80 -14.52
C ARG A 25 6.41 7.61 -15.19
N ASP A 26 6.72 6.39 -14.75
CA ASP A 26 6.15 5.17 -15.29
C ASP A 26 4.63 5.10 -15.05
N LEU A 27 4.18 5.42 -13.83
CA LEU A 27 2.74 5.48 -13.52
C LEU A 27 2.01 6.49 -14.41
N LYS A 28 2.55 7.71 -14.58
CA LYS A 28 1.98 8.73 -15.46
C LYS A 28 1.94 8.27 -16.91
N THR A 29 3.03 7.67 -17.38
CA THR A 29 3.15 7.19 -18.77
C THR A 29 2.13 6.10 -19.05
N PHE A 30 2.02 5.09 -18.19
CA PHE A 30 1.08 4.00 -18.43
C PHE A 30 -0.38 4.47 -18.29
N LEU A 31 -0.74 5.08 -17.17
CA LEU A 31 -2.13 5.47 -16.90
C LEU A 31 -2.62 6.57 -17.84
N GLY A 32 -1.79 7.58 -18.12
CA GLY A 32 -2.10 8.65 -19.09
C GLY A 32 -2.12 8.14 -20.55
N GLY A 33 -1.40 7.07 -20.82
CA GLY A 33 -1.41 6.38 -22.12
C GLY A 33 -2.50 5.31 -22.28
N GLY A 34 -3.45 5.20 -21.35
CA GLY A 34 -4.56 4.24 -21.43
C GLY A 34 -4.20 2.81 -21.03
N ILE A 35 -3.07 2.59 -20.34
CA ILE A 35 -2.64 1.26 -19.91
C ILE A 35 -2.97 1.07 -18.43
N ASN A 36 -3.75 0.05 -18.09
CA ASN A 36 -4.04 -0.32 -16.72
C ASN A 36 -2.77 -0.70 -15.96
N VAL A 37 -2.69 -0.35 -14.68
CA VAL A 37 -1.54 -0.65 -13.82
C VAL A 37 -1.98 -1.43 -12.59
N MET A 38 -1.25 -2.51 -12.28
CA MET A 38 -1.33 -3.23 -11.02
C MET A 38 -0.08 -2.94 -10.22
N LEU A 39 -0.22 -2.15 -9.14
CA LEU A 39 0.91 -1.76 -8.29
C LEU A 39 0.92 -2.57 -7.00
N ILE A 40 1.97 -3.37 -6.82
CA ILE A 40 2.16 -4.21 -5.64
C ILE A 40 3.28 -3.63 -4.78
N SER A 41 3.00 -3.44 -3.49
CA SER A 41 3.97 -2.94 -2.54
C SER A 41 3.65 -3.42 -1.14
N PRO A 42 4.61 -3.82 -0.33
CA PRO A 42 4.38 -4.05 1.09
C PRO A 42 3.75 -2.83 1.78
N ARG A 43 3.14 -3.05 2.94
CA ARG A 43 2.57 -1.97 3.74
C ARG A 43 3.63 -0.92 4.08
N ARG A 44 3.22 0.35 4.17
CA ARG A 44 4.06 1.46 4.64
C ARG A 44 5.30 1.78 3.78
N TRP A 45 5.32 1.32 2.51
CA TRP A 45 6.39 1.67 1.55
C TRP A 45 6.09 2.91 0.72
N GLY A 46 5.01 3.64 1.00
CA GLY A 46 4.65 4.87 0.31
C GLY A 46 3.83 4.67 -0.98
N LYS A 47 3.17 3.50 -1.16
CA LYS A 47 2.33 3.18 -2.32
C LYS A 47 1.26 4.23 -2.61
N SER A 48 0.43 4.55 -1.61
CA SER A 48 -0.68 5.51 -1.77
C SER A 48 -0.16 6.94 -1.99
N SER A 49 0.97 7.31 -1.35
CA SER A 49 1.66 8.58 -1.61
C SER A 49 2.16 8.68 -3.04
N LEU A 50 2.77 7.60 -3.57
CA LEU A 50 3.24 7.52 -4.95
C LEU A 50 2.10 7.71 -5.95
N VAL A 51 1.00 6.95 -5.79
CA VAL A 51 -0.17 7.05 -6.69
C VAL A 51 -0.75 8.46 -6.65
N LYS A 52 -0.94 9.03 -5.45
CA LYS A 52 -1.48 10.38 -5.30
C LYS A 52 -0.58 11.43 -5.96
N ALA A 53 0.73 11.40 -5.70
CA ALA A 53 1.69 12.36 -6.29
C ALA A 53 1.72 12.25 -7.83
N ALA A 54 1.81 11.03 -8.37
CA ALA A 54 1.81 10.83 -9.82
C ALA A 54 0.51 11.32 -10.49
N MET A 55 -0.63 11.09 -9.86
CA MET A 55 -1.93 11.52 -10.40
C MET A 55 -2.13 13.03 -10.31
N GLU A 56 -1.64 13.69 -9.26
CA GLU A 56 -1.71 15.16 -9.18
C GLU A 56 -0.82 15.83 -10.25
N GLU A 57 0.40 15.31 -10.46
CA GLU A 57 1.26 15.77 -11.56
C GLU A 57 0.58 15.56 -12.93
N LEU A 58 0.03 14.36 -13.17
CA LEU A 58 -0.63 14.04 -14.43
C LEU A 58 -1.85 14.94 -14.72
N LYS A 59 -2.64 15.28 -13.71
CA LYS A 59 -3.77 16.24 -13.83
C LYS A 59 -3.29 17.66 -14.16
N GLN A 60 -2.10 18.03 -13.74
CA GLN A 60 -1.51 19.33 -14.10
C GLN A 60 -1.03 19.35 -15.54
N GLU A 61 -0.46 18.24 -16.02
CA GLU A 61 0.06 18.06 -17.37
C GLU A 61 -1.05 17.87 -18.41
N GLN A 62 -2.12 17.16 -18.07
CA GLN A 62 -3.23 16.80 -18.97
C GLN A 62 -4.57 17.22 -18.35
N LYS A 63 -5.15 18.30 -18.87
CA LYS A 63 -6.35 18.93 -18.30
C LYS A 63 -7.66 18.19 -18.52
N ASP A 64 -7.68 17.26 -19.45
CA ASP A 64 -8.79 16.36 -19.76
C ASP A 64 -8.84 15.11 -18.84
N ILE A 65 -7.80 14.88 -18.02
CA ILE A 65 -7.79 13.76 -17.08
C ILE A 65 -8.61 14.08 -15.83
N ARG A 66 -9.38 13.09 -15.39
CA ARG A 66 -10.06 13.05 -14.08
C ARG A 66 -9.63 11.80 -13.33
N VAL A 67 -9.36 11.94 -12.04
CA VAL A 67 -8.91 10.84 -11.19
C VAL A 67 -9.93 10.57 -10.09
N CYS A 68 -10.34 9.31 -9.98
CA CYS A 68 -11.28 8.82 -8.99
C CYS A 68 -10.55 7.88 -8.03
N TYR A 69 -10.72 8.06 -6.72
CA TYR A 69 -10.06 7.25 -5.70
C TYR A 69 -11.09 6.44 -4.91
N LEU A 70 -10.84 5.15 -4.78
CA LEU A 70 -11.63 4.22 -3.97
C LEU A 70 -10.69 3.45 -3.03
N ASP A 71 -11.00 3.44 -1.74
CA ASP A 71 -10.36 2.56 -0.76
C ASP A 71 -11.25 1.32 -0.54
N ALA A 72 -10.75 0.16 -0.93
CA ALA A 72 -11.46 -1.11 -0.78
C ALA A 72 -11.31 -1.72 0.62
N PHE A 73 -10.53 -1.14 1.52
CA PHE A 73 -10.26 -1.69 2.85
C PHE A 73 -11.53 -1.93 3.68
N LYS A 74 -12.50 -1.03 3.57
CA LYS A 74 -13.78 -1.06 4.31
C LYS A 74 -14.95 -1.50 3.43
N ILE A 75 -14.74 -2.44 2.52
CA ILE A 75 -15.79 -3.00 1.66
C ILE A 75 -16.02 -4.45 2.09
N PHE A 76 -17.22 -4.75 2.56
CA PHE A 76 -17.60 -6.05 3.13
C PHE A 76 -18.70 -6.77 2.34
N SER A 77 -19.32 -6.08 1.35
CA SER A 77 -20.30 -6.69 0.46
C SER A 77 -20.16 -6.18 -0.97
N GLU A 78 -20.70 -6.94 -1.92
CA GLU A 78 -20.72 -6.55 -3.34
C GLU A 78 -21.57 -5.28 -3.55
N GLU A 79 -22.67 -5.15 -2.84
CA GLU A 79 -23.53 -3.96 -2.88
C GLU A 79 -22.76 -2.71 -2.40
N GLU A 80 -22.03 -2.84 -1.30
CA GLU A 80 -21.20 -1.76 -0.77
C GLU A 80 -20.10 -1.36 -1.76
N PHE A 81 -19.51 -2.34 -2.46
CA PHE A 81 -18.53 -2.07 -3.51
C PHE A 81 -19.13 -1.21 -4.63
N TYR A 82 -20.30 -1.59 -5.17
CA TYR A 82 -20.92 -0.82 -6.24
C TYR A 82 -21.31 0.59 -5.80
N ASN A 83 -21.84 0.74 -4.59
CA ASN A 83 -22.20 2.05 -4.03
C ASN A 83 -20.97 2.95 -3.90
N LYS A 84 -19.91 2.46 -3.28
CA LYS A 84 -18.67 3.21 -3.09
C LYS A 84 -17.95 3.48 -4.42
N PHE A 85 -17.97 2.54 -5.35
CA PHE A 85 -17.39 2.71 -6.68
C PHE A 85 -18.09 3.83 -7.44
N ALA A 86 -19.43 3.80 -7.54
CA ALA A 86 -20.20 4.85 -8.19
C ALA A 86 -19.98 6.22 -7.51
N SER A 87 -19.99 6.27 -6.18
CA SER A 87 -19.70 7.49 -5.42
C SER A 87 -18.32 8.06 -5.74
N ALA A 88 -17.29 7.23 -5.76
CA ALA A 88 -15.93 7.63 -6.10
C ALA A 88 -15.82 8.20 -7.53
N ILE A 89 -16.51 7.55 -8.50
CA ILE A 89 -16.57 8.05 -9.88
C ILE A 89 -17.23 9.43 -9.94
N LEU A 90 -18.42 9.58 -9.34
CA LEU A 90 -19.15 10.83 -9.39
C LEU A 90 -18.38 11.98 -8.72
N GLN A 91 -17.72 11.72 -7.60
CA GLN A 91 -16.89 12.71 -6.92
C GLN A 91 -15.65 13.11 -7.75
N GLY A 92 -14.97 12.12 -8.36
CA GLY A 92 -13.73 12.36 -9.12
C GLY A 92 -13.95 13.09 -10.45
N VAL A 93 -15.11 12.91 -11.08
CA VAL A 93 -15.44 13.55 -12.39
C VAL A 93 -16.18 14.87 -12.27
N SER A 94 -16.67 15.24 -11.09
CA SER A 94 -17.37 16.49 -10.84
C SER A 94 -16.38 17.67 -10.84
N SER A 95 -16.62 18.66 -11.67
CA SER A 95 -15.86 19.90 -11.64
C SER A 95 -16.32 20.80 -10.49
N THR A 96 -15.46 21.74 -10.08
CA THR A 96 -15.80 22.75 -9.06
C THR A 96 -16.99 23.63 -9.44
N MET A 97 -17.37 23.70 -10.72
CA MET A 97 -18.52 24.44 -11.22
C MET A 97 -19.81 23.62 -11.22
N GLU A 98 -19.75 22.28 -11.26
CA GLU A 98 -20.90 21.36 -11.22
C GLU A 98 -21.31 21.03 -9.77
N LYS A 99 -21.24 21.97 -8.85
CA LYS A 99 -21.48 21.79 -7.41
C LYS A 99 -22.92 21.51 -7.02
N ARG A 100 -23.85 21.47 -7.97
CA ARG A 100 -25.23 21.08 -7.68
C ARG A 100 -25.37 19.58 -7.92
N TRP A 101 -25.43 18.83 -6.85
CA TRP A 101 -25.68 17.39 -6.87
C TRP A 101 -26.84 16.99 -7.81
N ALA A 102 -27.91 17.79 -7.85
CA ALA A 102 -29.03 17.60 -8.76
C ALA A 102 -28.64 17.57 -10.25
N ASP A 103 -27.61 18.32 -10.65
CA ASP A 103 -27.16 18.35 -12.06
C ASP A 103 -26.35 17.10 -12.38
N ILE A 104 -25.56 16.59 -11.42
CA ILE A 104 -24.84 15.32 -11.55
C ILE A 104 -25.83 14.17 -11.67
N VAL A 105 -26.85 14.11 -10.82
CA VAL A 105 -27.90 13.08 -10.86
C VAL A 105 -28.63 13.10 -12.21
N LYS A 106 -29.07 14.26 -12.69
CA LYS A 106 -29.71 14.40 -14.00
C LYS A 106 -28.80 13.95 -15.14
N PHE A 107 -27.51 14.32 -15.09
CA PHE A 107 -26.55 13.91 -16.09
C PHE A 107 -26.37 12.38 -16.10
N VAL A 108 -26.19 11.75 -14.94
CA VAL A 108 -26.07 10.28 -14.85
C VAL A 108 -27.33 9.59 -15.35
N GLN A 109 -28.51 10.08 -14.98
CA GLN A 109 -29.78 9.54 -15.47
C GLN A 109 -29.92 9.66 -17.00
N SER A 110 -29.34 10.71 -17.60
CA SER A 110 -29.37 10.88 -19.05
C SER A 110 -28.50 9.86 -19.81
N ILE A 111 -27.37 9.43 -19.21
CA ILE A 111 -26.42 8.48 -19.81
C ILE A 111 -26.61 7.04 -19.34
N SER A 112 -27.29 6.83 -18.21
CA SER A 112 -27.60 5.53 -17.60
C SER A 112 -28.99 5.57 -16.97
N PRO A 113 -30.08 5.53 -17.75
CA PRO A 113 -31.46 5.69 -17.26
C PRO A 113 -31.91 4.60 -16.26
N SER A 114 -31.27 3.45 -16.29
CA SER A 114 -31.53 2.32 -15.37
C SER A 114 -30.99 2.55 -13.96
N LEU A 115 -30.04 3.49 -13.77
CA LEU A 115 -29.50 3.81 -12.48
C LEU A 115 -30.37 4.85 -11.76
N THR A 116 -31.00 4.44 -10.67
CA THR A 116 -31.72 5.36 -9.79
C THR A 116 -30.81 5.81 -8.68
N ILE A 117 -30.48 7.10 -8.65
CA ILE A 117 -29.68 7.72 -7.60
C ILE A 117 -30.62 8.39 -6.61
N ASN A 118 -30.67 7.88 -5.38
CA ASN A 118 -31.39 8.58 -4.29
C ASN A 118 -30.40 9.53 -3.62
N SER A 119 -30.65 10.81 -3.73
CA SER A 119 -29.90 11.82 -3.01
C SER A 119 -30.55 12.07 -1.65
N ASP A 120 -29.86 11.79 -0.57
CA ASP A 120 -30.17 12.40 0.72
C ASP A 120 -29.52 13.79 0.72
N PRO A 121 -30.34 14.89 0.72
CA PRO A 121 -29.80 16.25 0.64
C PRO A 121 -28.93 16.64 1.86
N VAL A 122 -28.96 15.87 2.93
CA VAL A 122 -28.22 16.14 4.18
C VAL A 122 -26.79 15.59 4.17
N ASN A 123 -26.52 14.52 3.40
CA ASN A 123 -25.20 13.90 3.28
C ASN A 123 -24.78 13.81 1.80
N ALA A 124 -24.38 14.92 1.22
CA ALA A 124 -23.87 14.99 -0.17
C ALA A 124 -22.61 14.15 -0.45
N VAL A 125 -22.14 13.36 0.51
CA VAL A 125 -20.89 12.57 0.46
C VAL A 125 -21.14 11.08 0.20
N GLU A 126 -22.32 10.55 0.51
CA GLU A 126 -22.66 9.13 0.27
C GLU A 126 -23.79 9.00 -0.75
N VAL A 127 -23.46 8.42 -1.89
CA VAL A 127 -24.41 8.03 -2.92
C VAL A 127 -25.03 6.70 -2.50
N ASN A 128 -26.24 6.72 -1.97
CA ASN A 128 -27.02 5.51 -1.81
C ASN A 128 -27.75 5.24 -3.13
N LEU A 129 -27.23 4.32 -3.91
CA LEU A 129 -27.89 3.83 -5.10
C LEU A 129 -28.94 2.80 -4.67
N ASN A 130 -30.23 3.09 -4.83
CA ASN A 130 -31.25 2.06 -4.75
C ASN A 130 -31.22 1.28 -6.06
N PHE A 131 -30.61 0.10 -6.01
CA PHE A 131 -30.58 -0.81 -7.14
C PHE A 131 -31.95 -1.48 -7.32
N LYS A 132 -32.49 -1.42 -8.53
CA LYS A 132 -33.25 -2.57 -9.05
C LYS A 132 -32.31 -3.77 -9.03
N PRO A 133 -32.81 -5.05 -9.04
CA PRO A 133 -31.98 -6.20 -8.63
C PRO A 133 -30.52 -6.08 -9.06
N LEU A 134 -29.60 -6.23 -8.11
CA LEU A 134 -28.14 -5.99 -8.22
C LEU A 134 -27.52 -6.53 -9.51
N LYS A 135 -28.05 -7.66 -10.02
CA LYS A 135 -27.57 -8.32 -11.23
C LYS A 135 -27.75 -7.51 -12.52
N GLU A 136 -28.79 -6.71 -12.62
CA GLU A 136 -29.09 -5.92 -13.83
C GLU A 136 -28.36 -4.58 -13.85
N SER A 137 -27.97 -4.08 -12.67
CA SER A 137 -27.30 -2.77 -12.51
C SER A 137 -25.78 -2.87 -12.42
N ALA A 138 -25.22 -4.05 -12.14
CA ALA A 138 -23.80 -4.25 -11.89
C ALA A 138 -22.90 -3.80 -13.07
N GLU A 139 -23.21 -4.26 -14.28
CA GLU A 139 -22.44 -3.90 -15.48
C GLU A 139 -22.57 -2.42 -15.81
N GLU A 140 -23.73 -1.83 -15.58
CA GLU A 140 -23.96 -0.40 -15.80
C GLU A 140 -23.14 0.47 -14.86
N ILE A 141 -23.06 0.07 -13.57
CA ILE A 141 -22.25 0.77 -12.58
C ILE A 141 -20.78 0.65 -12.93
N LEU A 142 -20.30 -0.54 -13.26
CA LEU A 142 -18.92 -0.76 -13.66
C LEU A 142 -18.55 -0.03 -14.95
N ASN A 143 -19.54 0.22 -15.82
CA ASN A 143 -19.33 0.98 -17.05
C ASN A 143 -19.57 2.50 -16.91
N LEU A 144 -19.97 2.96 -15.74
CA LEU A 144 -20.25 4.37 -15.46
C LEU A 144 -19.06 5.31 -15.79
N PRO A 145 -17.80 5.01 -15.38
CA PRO A 145 -16.68 5.88 -15.71
C PRO A 145 -16.47 6.04 -17.21
N GLU A 146 -16.61 4.98 -18.00
CA GLU A 146 -16.47 5.01 -19.45
C GLU A 146 -17.60 5.82 -20.12
N LYS A 147 -18.84 5.65 -19.68
CA LYS A 147 -20.00 6.43 -20.18
C LYS A 147 -19.80 7.93 -19.92
N ILE A 148 -19.35 8.29 -18.73
CA ILE A 148 -19.07 9.69 -18.36
C ILE A 148 -17.88 10.22 -19.17
N ALA A 149 -16.79 9.44 -19.28
CA ALA A 149 -15.62 9.82 -20.04
C ALA A 149 -15.95 10.16 -21.50
N LYS A 150 -16.71 9.30 -22.17
CA LYS A 150 -17.17 9.52 -23.55
C LYS A 150 -18.11 10.73 -23.68
N ALA A 151 -19.07 10.87 -22.77
CA ALA A 151 -20.03 11.96 -22.82
C ALA A 151 -19.40 13.34 -22.59
N LYS A 152 -18.31 13.41 -21.78
CA LYS A 152 -17.61 14.66 -21.48
C LYS A 152 -16.35 14.89 -22.33
N GLY A 153 -15.92 13.92 -23.12
CA GLY A 153 -14.67 13.99 -23.89
C GLY A 153 -13.43 14.06 -22.99
N ILE A 154 -13.43 13.32 -21.89
CA ILE A 154 -12.35 13.28 -20.90
C ILE A 154 -11.78 11.86 -20.78
N HIS A 155 -10.61 11.74 -20.17
CA HIS A 155 -10.05 10.44 -19.75
C HIS A 155 -10.19 10.27 -18.25
N VAL A 156 -10.74 9.13 -17.81
CA VAL A 156 -10.97 8.83 -16.37
C VAL A 156 -9.96 7.79 -15.90
N ILE A 157 -9.25 8.08 -14.83
CA ILE A 157 -8.36 7.14 -14.16
C ILE A 157 -8.98 6.75 -12.83
N VAL A 158 -9.24 5.45 -12.63
CA VAL A 158 -9.83 4.91 -11.41
C VAL A 158 -8.74 4.23 -10.59
N CYS A 159 -8.42 4.79 -9.44
CA CYS A 159 -7.42 4.31 -8.50
C CYS A 159 -8.10 3.58 -7.34
N ILE A 160 -7.87 2.26 -7.21
CA ILE A 160 -8.46 1.43 -6.15
C ILE A 160 -7.35 0.94 -5.22
N ASP A 161 -7.33 1.48 -3.98
CA ASP A 161 -6.41 1.04 -2.92
C ASP A 161 -6.91 -0.23 -2.24
N GLU A 162 -5.97 -1.02 -1.75
CA GLU A 162 -6.19 -2.30 -1.07
C GLU A 162 -7.11 -3.25 -1.87
N PHE A 163 -6.96 -3.26 -3.20
CA PHE A 163 -7.80 -3.99 -4.16
C PHE A 163 -8.00 -5.46 -3.78
N GLN A 164 -6.97 -6.11 -3.21
CA GLN A 164 -7.05 -7.50 -2.78
C GLN A 164 -8.09 -7.75 -1.68
N GLN A 165 -8.58 -6.71 -0.99
CA GLN A 165 -9.63 -6.89 0.01
C GLN A 165 -10.95 -7.37 -0.61
N LEU A 166 -11.20 -7.02 -1.86
CA LEU A 166 -12.37 -7.49 -2.59
C LEU A 166 -12.37 -9.02 -2.76
N ALA A 167 -11.19 -9.65 -2.77
CA ALA A 167 -11.06 -11.10 -2.84
C ALA A 167 -11.58 -11.84 -1.59
N ASN A 168 -11.86 -11.12 -0.49
CA ASN A 168 -12.48 -11.70 0.70
C ASN A 168 -14.03 -11.69 0.63
N LEU A 169 -14.62 -11.08 -0.40
CA LEU A 169 -16.07 -11.08 -0.58
C LEU A 169 -16.58 -12.49 -0.95
N PRO A 170 -17.76 -12.90 -0.45
CA PRO A 170 -18.28 -14.24 -0.71
C PRO A 170 -18.38 -14.60 -2.20
N ASP A 171 -18.85 -13.66 -3.02
CA ASP A 171 -19.07 -13.84 -4.46
C ASP A 171 -17.92 -13.28 -5.32
N TRP A 172 -16.70 -13.20 -4.76
CA TRP A 172 -15.55 -12.60 -5.43
C TRP A 172 -15.35 -13.09 -6.87
N LYS A 173 -15.40 -14.40 -7.10
CA LYS A 173 -15.14 -14.95 -8.44
C LYS A 173 -16.13 -14.46 -9.50
N ARG A 174 -17.39 -14.25 -9.12
CA ARG A 174 -18.40 -13.65 -9.99
C ARG A 174 -18.11 -12.17 -10.21
N LEU A 175 -17.86 -11.44 -9.14
CA LEU A 175 -17.52 -10.01 -9.19
C LEU A 175 -16.26 -9.77 -10.03
N GLU A 176 -15.19 -10.55 -9.80
CA GLU A 176 -13.94 -10.50 -10.56
C GLU A 176 -14.18 -10.70 -12.06
N GLY A 177 -14.97 -11.71 -12.43
CA GLY A 177 -15.33 -11.98 -13.83
C GLY A 177 -16.13 -10.85 -14.46
N THR A 178 -17.10 -10.29 -13.74
CA THR A 178 -17.92 -9.16 -14.23
C THR A 178 -17.07 -7.90 -14.41
N MET A 179 -16.23 -7.54 -13.43
CA MET A 179 -15.31 -6.41 -13.55
C MET A 179 -14.39 -6.58 -14.77
N ARG A 180 -13.78 -7.75 -14.92
CA ARG A 180 -12.88 -8.02 -16.05
C ARG A 180 -13.58 -7.88 -17.40
N SER A 181 -14.77 -8.44 -17.54
CA SER A 181 -15.56 -8.39 -18.77
C SER A 181 -15.89 -6.94 -19.17
N VAL A 182 -16.35 -6.13 -18.22
CA VAL A 182 -16.72 -4.73 -18.45
C VAL A 182 -15.50 -3.86 -18.71
N TRP A 183 -14.50 -3.93 -17.85
CA TRP A 183 -13.34 -3.03 -17.89
C TRP A 183 -12.41 -3.27 -19.08
N GLN A 184 -12.37 -4.51 -19.58
CA GLN A 184 -11.56 -4.83 -20.77
C GLN A 184 -12.03 -4.09 -22.05
N GLY A 185 -13.32 -3.75 -22.12
CA GLY A 185 -13.90 -3.06 -23.27
C GLY A 185 -13.83 -1.52 -23.17
N GLN A 186 -13.26 -0.98 -22.11
CA GLN A 186 -13.17 0.48 -21.87
C GLN A 186 -11.90 1.04 -22.52
N HIS A 187 -12.00 2.20 -23.17
CA HIS A 187 -10.92 2.88 -23.86
C HIS A 187 -10.66 4.30 -23.38
N SER A 188 -11.66 4.92 -22.76
CA SER A 188 -11.58 6.27 -22.16
C SER A 188 -11.40 6.21 -20.64
N THR A 189 -11.30 4.99 -20.08
CA THR A 189 -11.09 4.75 -18.65
C THR A 189 -9.89 3.82 -18.44
N THR A 190 -9.06 4.14 -17.47
CA THR A 190 -7.87 3.36 -17.10
C THR A 190 -7.91 3.06 -15.61
N TYR A 191 -7.38 1.93 -15.19
CA TYR A 191 -7.39 1.46 -13.82
C TYR A 191 -6.00 1.40 -13.21
N CYS A 192 -5.84 1.96 -12.02
CA CYS A 192 -4.71 1.75 -11.12
C CYS A 192 -5.17 0.90 -9.94
N LEU A 193 -4.92 -0.41 -10.00
CA LEU A 193 -5.30 -1.36 -8.95
C LEU A 193 -4.09 -1.63 -8.08
N TYR A 194 -4.14 -1.24 -6.81
CA TYR A 194 -2.98 -1.37 -5.95
C TYR A 194 -3.31 -1.95 -4.58
N GLY A 195 -2.31 -2.60 -3.97
CA GLY A 195 -2.52 -3.29 -2.70
C GLY A 195 -1.25 -3.70 -2.00
N SER A 196 -1.40 -4.06 -0.73
CA SER A 196 -0.28 -4.35 0.17
C SER A 196 0.00 -5.84 0.35
N LYS A 197 -1.00 -6.70 0.23
CA LYS A 197 -0.83 -8.15 0.40
C LYS A 197 -0.32 -8.80 -0.89
N ARG A 198 1.00 -8.89 -0.99
CA ARG A 198 1.70 -9.35 -2.20
C ARG A 198 1.18 -10.70 -2.72
N HIS A 199 1.02 -11.71 -1.86
CA HIS A 199 0.57 -13.02 -2.29
C HIS A 199 -0.84 -13.01 -2.90
N MET A 200 -1.78 -12.23 -2.32
CA MET A 200 -3.14 -12.10 -2.86
C MET A 200 -3.15 -11.34 -4.19
N MET A 201 -2.40 -10.24 -4.28
CA MET A 201 -2.27 -9.49 -5.54
C MET A 201 -1.64 -10.35 -6.65
N MET A 202 -0.60 -11.13 -6.32
CA MET A 202 0.01 -12.06 -7.27
C MET A 202 -0.97 -13.15 -7.72
N ASP A 203 -1.79 -13.68 -6.81
CA ASP A 203 -2.81 -14.66 -7.18
C ASP A 203 -3.84 -14.06 -8.14
N ILE A 204 -4.35 -12.86 -7.86
CA ILE A 204 -5.33 -12.18 -8.71
C ILE A 204 -4.78 -11.91 -10.13
N PHE A 205 -3.57 -11.37 -10.25
CA PHE A 205 -3.08 -10.81 -11.50
C PHE A 205 -2.08 -11.68 -12.29
N VAL A 206 -1.43 -12.66 -11.65
CA VAL A 206 -0.40 -13.51 -12.27
C VAL A 206 -0.87 -14.93 -12.50
N ASN A 207 -1.82 -15.41 -11.71
CA ASN A 207 -2.38 -16.74 -11.89
C ASN A 207 -3.24 -16.77 -13.17
N SER A 208 -2.82 -17.58 -14.15
CA SER A 208 -3.48 -17.69 -15.45
C SER A 208 -4.92 -18.21 -15.41
N LYS A 209 -5.35 -18.75 -14.27
CA LYS A 209 -6.73 -19.24 -14.06
C LYS A 209 -7.69 -18.12 -13.63
N ASN A 210 -7.18 -16.95 -13.27
CA ASN A 210 -7.99 -15.85 -12.77
C ASN A 210 -8.34 -14.84 -13.87
N PRO A 211 -9.52 -14.23 -13.83
CA PRO A 211 -10.00 -13.28 -14.84
C PRO A 211 -9.05 -12.10 -15.09
N PHE A 212 -8.44 -11.55 -14.02
CA PHE A 212 -7.52 -10.41 -14.14
C PHE A 212 -6.11 -10.77 -14.63
N TYR A 213 -5.87 -12.03 -15.00
CA TYR A 213 -4.58 -12.40 -15.59
C TYR A 213 -4.21 -11.48 -16.77
N ARG A 214 -3.04 -10.84 -16.72
CA ARG A 214 -2.55 -9.88 -17.72
C ARG A 214 -3.53 -8.74 -18.03
N PHE A 215 -4.16 -8.18 -17.01
CA PHE A 215 -5.09 -7.06 -17.18
C PHE A 215 -4.40 -5.76 -17.62
N GLY A 216 -3.14 -5.58 -17.31
CA GLY A 216 -2.33 -4.41 -17.66
C GLY A 216 -0.87 -4.58 -17.24
N GLN A 217 -0.18 -3.46 -17.05
CA GLN A 217 1.21 -3.42 -16.63
C GLN A 217 1.34 -3.70 -15.13
N MET A 218 2.18 -4.66 -14.77
CA MET A 218 2.51 -4.92 -13.37
C MET A 218 3.70 -4.07 -12.95
N MET A 219 3.56 -3.37 -11.82
CA MET A 219 4.61 -2.62 -11.17
C MET A 219 4.81 -3.15 -9.74
N THR A 220 6.05 -3.38 -9.35
CA THR A 220 6.40 -3.74 -7.97
C THR A 220 7.25 -2.63 -7.39
N LEU A 221 6.74 -1.99 -6.34
CA LEU A 221 7.46 -0.92 -5.67
C LEU A 221 8.66 -1.51 -4.90
N LYS A 222 9.84 -0.96 -5.15
CA LYS A 222 11.07 -1.31 -4.42
C LYS A 222 11.25 -0.39 -3.21
N LYS A 223 12.11 -0.78 -2.26
CA LYS A 223 12.56 0.15 -1.22
C LYS A 223 13.28 1.35 -1.87
N ILE A 224 13.16 2.51 -1.28
CA ILE A 224 13.96 3.68 -1.65
C ILE A 224 15.41 3.35 -1.31
N ALA A 225 16.32 3.55 -2.25
CA ALA A 225 17.73 3.21 -2.05
C ALA A 225 18.41 4.19 -1.09
N LYS A 226 19.49 3.75 -0.42
CA LYS A 226 20.22 4.55 0.57
C LYS A 226 20.72 5.88 -0.01
N GLU A 227 21.09 5.88 -1.29
CA GLU A 227 21.62 7.03 -2.01
C GLU A 227 20.66 8.22 -2.01
N TYR A 228 19.36 7.96 -1.90
CA TYR A 228 18.32 8.99 -1.80
C TYR A 228 18.00 9.36 -0.35
N TRP A 229 18.10 8.40 0.57
CA TRP A 229 17.88 8.66 1.99
C TRP A 229 19.00 9.51 2.60
N LYS A 230 20.25 9.27 2.24
CA LYS A 230 21.42 9.97 2.81
C LYS A 230 21.33 11.48 2.66
N PRO A 231 21.21 12.05 1.45
CA PRO A 231 21.10 13.49 1.29
C PRO A 231 19.82 14.03 1.94
N PHE A 232 18.70 13.35 1.85
CA PHE A 232 17.46 13.79 2.48
C PHE A 232 17.61 13.94 4.01
N ILE A 233 18.20 12.95 4.68
CA ILE A 233 18.41 13.00 6.14
C ILE A 233 19.40 14.11 6.48
N HIS A 234 20.54 14.16 5.81
CA HIS A 234 21.56 15.18 6.01
C HIS A 234 20.95 16.60 5.90
N ASP A 235 20.29 16.90 4.81
CA ASP A 235 19.71 18.22 4.54
C ASP A 235 18.57 18.54 5.51
N SER A 236 17.79 17.57 5.93
CA SER A 236 16.74 17.72 6.93
C SER A 236 17.29 18.18 8.29
N PHE A 237 18.46 17.69 8.70
CA PHE A 237 19.13 18.13 9.92
C PHE A 237 19.80 19.50 9.70
N TYR A 238 20.59 19.63 8.64
CA TYR A 238 21.39 20.80 8.33
C TYR A 238 20.55 22.08 8.16
N ASN A 239 19.47 22.01 7.40
CA ASN A 239 18.57 23.15 7.15
C ASN A 239 17.85 23.65 8.41
N HIS A 240 17.91 22.88 9.51
CA HIS A 240 17.31 23.25 10.79
C HIS A 240 18.36 23.51 11.89
N GLY A 241 19.63 23.72 11.49
CA GLY A 241 20.71 24.06 12.41
C GLY A 241 21.18 22.90 13.29
N LYS A 242 21.00 21.66 12.83
CA LYS A 242 21.46 20.44 13.49
C LYS A 242 22.46 19.70 12.61
N SER A 243 23.28 18.84 13.22
CA SER A 243 24.24 18.02 12.48
C SER A 243 24.04 16.52 12.78
N ILE A 244 24.33 15.71 11.78
CA ILE A 244 24.35 14.27 11.86
C ILE A 244 25.52 13.74 10.99
N SER A 245 26.28 12.78 11.49
CA SER A 245 27.40 12.22 10.72
C SER A 245 26.93 11.23 9.66
N ASP A 246 27.70 11.07 8.60
CA ASP A 246 27.44 10.09 7.53
C ASP A 246 27.40 8.66 8.06
N ASP A 247 28.22 8.32 9.05
CA ASP A 247 28.20 7.02 9.73
C ASP A 247 26.86 6.79 10.45
N MET A 248 26.38 7.81 11.16
CA MET A 248 25.10 7.71 11.86
C MET A 248 23.93 7.55 10.87
N ILE A 249 23.96 8.28 9.74
CA ILE A 249 22.98 8.11 8.65
C ILE A 249 23.03 6.68 8.09
N GLU A 250 24.21 6.15 7.85
CA GLU A 250 24.39 4.77 7.37
C GLU A 250 23.81 3.74 8.34
N ARG A 251 24.06 3.92 9.63
CA ARG A 251 23.51 3.06 10.70
C ARG A 251 21.99 3.13 10.75
N ILE A 252 21.39 4.32 10.63
CA ILE A 252 19.93 4.49 10.54
C ILE A 252 19.37 3.72 9.33
N CYS A 253 19.99 3.89 8.15
CA CYS A 253 19.58 3.18 6.94
C CYS A 253 19.65 1.65 7.09
N ASN A 254 20.71 1.16 7.74
CA ASN A 254 20.91 -0.28 7.97
C ASN A 254 19.90 -0.83 8.98
N ALA A 255 19.72 -0.16 10.13
CA ALA A 255 18.80 -0.57 11.17
C ALA A 255 17.34 -0.59 10.66
N MET A 256 16.92 0.43 9.95
CA MET A 256 15.58 0.53 9.38
C MET A 256 15.45 -0.15 8.01
N GLN A 257 16.54 -0.72 7.47
CA GLN A 257 16.59 -1.38 6.16
C GLN A 257 15.94 -0.56 5.04
N CYS A 258 16.05 0.77 5.08
CA CYS A 258 15.41 1.71 4.14
C CYS A 258 13.89 1.52 4.02
N HIS A 259 13.23 1.06 5.06
CA HIS A 259 11.77 0.95 5.12
C HIS A 259 11.15 2.33 5.32
N SER A 260 10.44 2.86 4.32
CA SER A 260 10.04 4.28 4.24
C SER A 260 9.38 4.82 5.51
N TRP A 261 8.45 4.07 6.10
CA TRP A 261 7.79 4.46 7.34
C TRP A 261 8.78 4.58 8.51
N TYR A 262 9.60 3.54 8.72
CA TYR A 262 10.51 3.51 9.86
C TYR A 262 11.70 4.45 9.71
N MET A 263 12.14 4.70 8.47
CA MET A 263 13.11 5.75 8.20
C MET A 263 12.60 7.12 8.69
N GLN A 264 11.38 7.49 8.31
CA GLN A 264 10.75 8.74 8.73
C GLN A 264 10.52 8.77 10.25
N GLN A 265 9.96 7.68 10.83
CA GLN A 265 9.67 7.60 12.25
C GLN A 265 10.93 7.68 13.10
N PHE A 266 11.98 6.94 12.76
CA PHE A 266 13.21 6.92 13.53
C PHE A 266 13.97 8.23 13.40
N CYS A 267 14.07 8.80 12.20
CA CYS A 267 14.63 10.13 12.01
C CYS A 267 13.86 11.21 12.78
N PHE A 268 12.52 11.14 12.82
CA PHE A 268 11.69 12.03 13.64
C PHE A 268 12.05 11.94 15.13
N LEU A 269 12.18 10.72 15.68
CA LEU A 269 12.52 10.51 17.09
C LEU A 269 13.91 11.08 17.41
N ILE A 270 14.91 10.78 16.58
CA ILE A 270 16.28 11.30 16.72
C ILE A 270 16.25 12.84 16.63
N TRP A 271 15.65 13.39 15.58
CA TRP A 271 15.60 14.84 15.35
C TRP A 271 14.99 15.61 16.50
N THR A 272 13.91 15.11 17.11
CA THR A 272 13.22 15.77 18.22
C THR A 272 14.03 15.78 19.52
N ARG A 273 15.01 14.90 19.67
CA ARG A 273 15.90 14.82 20.84
C ARG A 273 17.27 15.45 20.62
N THR A 274 17.62 15.72 19.37
CA THR A 274 18.88 16.39 19.03
C THR A 274 18.75 17.88 19.25
N ALA A 275 19.62 18.46 20.05
CA ALA A 275 19.75 19.90 20.21
C ALA A 275 20.58 20.51 19.08
N THR A 276 21.82 20.06 18.91
CA THR A 276 22.79 20.53 17.92
C THR A 276 23.37 19.39 17.07
N GLU A 277 23.77 18.30 17.70
CA GLU A 277 24.44 17.18 17.06
C GLU A 277 23.86 15.85 17.52
N VAL A 278 23.71 14.89 16.60
CA VAL A 278 23.28 13.53 16.91
C VAL A 278 24.42 12.78 17.56
N THR A 279 24.23 12.35 18.83
CA THR A 279 25.20 11.54 19.57
C THR A 279 24.79 10.08 19.60
N GLU A 280 25.74 9.20 19.98
CA GLU A 280 25.50 7.77 20.17
C GLU A 280 24.38 7.53 21.22
N GLU A 281 24.37 8.29 22.33
CA GLU A 281 23.34 8.16 23.37
C GLU A 281 21.95 8.51 22.83
N ILE A 282 21.83 9.54 21.99
CA ILE A 282 20.58 9.88 21.33
C ILE A 282 20.12 8.74 20.43
N TYR A 283 21.01 8.20 19.58
CA TYR A 283 20.69 7.09 18.71
C TYR A 283 20.16 5.88 19.49
N GLN A 284 20.93 5.41 20.48
CA GLN A 284 20.55 4.24 21.28
C GLN A 284 19.28 4.43 22.09
N SER A 285 19.12 5.59 22.72
CA SER A 285 17.88 5.89 23.49
C SER A 285 16.65 5.96 22.60
N GLN A 286 16.77 6.51 21.37
CA GLN A 286 15.64 6.59 20.46
C GLN A 286 15.37 5.25 19.76
N LEU A 287 16.39 4.40 19.54
CA LEU A 287 16.18 3.04 19.06
C LEU A 287 15.41 2.21 20.09
N ALA A 288 15.84 2.26 21.36
CA ALA A 288 15.12 1.58 22.45
C ALA A 288 13.66 2.06 22.52
N LYS A 289 13.43 3.38 22.49
CA LYS A 289 12.10 3.97 22.49
C LYS A 289 11.23 3.51 21.30
N LEU A 290 11.82 3.41 20.09
CA LEU A 290 11.11 2.92 18.91
C LEU A 290 10.64 1.48 19.11
N LEU A 291 11.51 0.61 19.64
CA LEU A 291 11.18 -0.79 19.91
C LEU A 291 10.11 -0.92 20.99
N ASP A 292 10.25 -0.19 22.11
CA ASP A 292 9.31 -0.23 23.22
C ASP A 292 7.92 0.28 22.82
N THR A 293 7.87 1.36 22.03
CA THR A 293 6.60 1.89 21.50
C THR A 293 5.83 0.90 20.63
N ASN A 294 6.53 0.01 19.91
CA ASN A 294 5.91 -0.98 19.05
C ASN A 294 5.74 -2.35 19.74
N SER A 295 6.26 -2.53 20.97
CA SER A 295 6.33 -3.84 21.65
C SER A 295 4.95 -4.49 21.82
N ASP A 296 3.95 -3.76 22.31
CA ASP A 296 2.60 -4.31 22.56
C ASP A 296 1.95 -4.80 21.27
N MET A 297 2.16 -4.07 20.16
CA MET A 297 1.69 -4.49 18.82
C MET A 297 2.39 -5.79 18.39
N PHE A 298 3.70 -5.86 18.54
CA PHE A 298 4.48 -7.04 18.15
C PHE A 298 4.15 -8.26 19.02
N ILE A 299 3.93 -8.07 20.33
CA ILE A 299 3.44 -9.13 21.21
C ILE A 299 2.10 -9.65 20.71
N THR A 300 1.16 -8.75 20.40
CA THR A 300 -0.15 -9.11 19.85
C THR A 300 -0.05 -9.88 18.54
N ASP A 301 0.88 -9.49 17.66
CA ASP A 301 1.09 -10.13 16.36
C ASP A 301 1.58 -11.58 16.47
N ILE A 302 2.37 -11.90 17.50
CA ILE A 302 2.89 -13.26 17.76
C ILE A 302 2.10 -14.02 18.82
N ASP A 303 1.20 -13.36 19.52
CA ASP A 303 0.33 -14.04 20.51
C ASP A 303 -0.48 -15.13 19.83
N GLY A 304 -0.54 -16.29 20.49
CA GLY A 304 -1.17 -17.49 19.95
C GLY A 304 -0.39 -18.20 18.84
N MET A 305 0.83 -17.75 18.48
CA MET A 305 1.68 -18.52 17.58
C MET A 305 2.17 -19.81 18.24
N PRO A 306 2.12 -20.97 17.53
CA PRO A 306 2.75 -22.18 17.98
C PRO A 306 4.26 -21.99 18.23
N ALA A 307 4.81 -22.65 19.26
CA ALA A 307 6.24 -22.57 19.56
C ALA A 307 7.15 -22.91 18.36
N SER A 308 6.70 -23.79 17.47
CA SER A 308 7.42 -24.14 16.25
C SER A 308 7.49 -22.99 15.21
N GLN A 309 6.53 -22.04 15.22
CA GLN A 309 6.60 -20.84 14.38
C GLN A 309 7.57 -19.81 14.98
N ILE A 310 7.57 -19.64 16.30
CA ILE A 310 8.54 -18.80 17.02
C ILE A 310 9.96 -19.32 16.79
N ALA A 311 10.16 -20.63 16.90
CA ALA A 311 11.44 -21.29 16.61
C ALA A 311 11.92 -21.04 15.17
N PHE A 312 10.99 -21.09 14.20
CA PHE A 312 11.30 -20.81 12.80
C PHE A 312 11.68 -19.32 12.59
N LEU A 313 10.96 -18.40 13.23
CA LEU A 313 11.30 -16.96 13.19
C LEU A 313 12.70 -16.72 13.81
N ARG A 314 13.06 -17.40 14.90
CA ARG A 314 14.41 -17.32 15.49
C ARG A 314 15.48 -17.75 14.49
N ALA A 315 15.29 -18.89 13.81
CA ALA A 315 16.23 -19.36 12.80
C ALA A 315 16.37 -18.34 11.64
N VAL A 316 15.26 -17.76 11.16
CA VAL A 316 15.30 -16.70 10.13
C VAL A 316 16.05 -15.47 10.61
N CYS A 317 15.78 -15.00 11.84
CA CYS A 317 16.47 -13.84 12.45
C CYS A 317 17.98 -14.04 12.59
N MET A 318 18.42 -15.27 12.80
CA MET A 318 19.82 -15.64 12.92
C MET A 318 20.50 -15.87 11.55
N GLY A 319 19.74 -15.70 10.44
CA GLY A 319 20.27 -15.79 9.08
C GLY A 319 20.36 -17.21 8.52
N GLU A 320 19.65 -18.16 9.13
CA GLU A 320 19.63 -19.53 8.63
C GLU A 320 18.95 -19.62 7.26
N THR A 321 19.50 -20.46 6.40
CA THR A 321 18.98 -20.70 5.06
C THR A 321 18.58 -22.17 4.83
N HIS A 322 19.22 -23.11 5.54
CA HIS A 322 19.07 -24.55 5.37
C HIS A 322 18.20 -25.16 6.47
N PHE A 323 16.94 -24.76 6.57
CA PHE A 323 16.00 -25.12 7.65
C PHE A 323 15.74 -26.62 7.85
N ASN A 324 16.08 -27.46 6.88
CA ASN A 324 15.96 -28.93 6.99
C ASN A 324 17.29 -29.61 7.37
N ALA A 325 18.40 -28.88 7.52
CA ALA A 325 19.64 -29.41 7.98
C ALA A 325 19.52 -29.93 9.43
N GLN A 326 20.02 -31.14 9.71
CA GLN A 326 19.86 -31.79 11.01
C GLN A 326 20.35 -30.92 12.17
N GLN A 327 21.45 -30.23 11.97
CA GLN A 327 22.04 -29.29 12.95
C GLN A 327 21.07 -28.13 13.25
N VAL A 328 20.54 -27.45 12.23
CA VAL A 328 19.61 -26.32 12.36
C VAL A 328 18.28 -26.76 12.99
N VAL A 329 17.77 -27.94 12.57
CA VAL A 329 16.56 -28.52 13.17
C VAL A 329 16.74 -28.79 14.66
N ALA A 330 17.89 -29.33 15.07
CA ALA A 330 18.19 -29.61 16.48
C ALA A 330 18.43 -28.34 17.29
N GLU A 331 19.16 -27.37 16.76
CA GLU A 331 19.52 -26.11 17.43
C GLU A 331 18.31 -25.25 17.72
N TYR A 332 17.41 -25.08 16.75
CA TYR A 332 16.23 -24.22 16.90
C TYR A 332 14.95 -24.98 17.29
N GLY A 333 14.96 -26.31 17.28
CA GLY A 333 13.78 -27.11 17.59
C GLY A 333 12.68 -27.00 16.51
N LEU A 334 13.06 -26.99 15.22
CA LEU A 334 12.13 -26.73 14.10
C LEU A 334 11.11 -27.86 13.85
N GLY A 335 11.37 -29.05 14.39
CA GLY A 335 10.49 -30.22 14.22
C GLY A 335 10.66 -30.93 12.88
N ALA A 336 9.64 -31.72 12.49
CA ALA A 336 9.67 -32.50 11.27
C ALA A 336 9.62 -31.63 9.99
N PRO A 337 10.13 -32.13 8.84
CA PRO A 337 10.12 -31.38 7.55
C PRO A 337 8.73 -30.87 7.13
N ARG A 338 7.68 -31.62 7.43
CA ARG A 338 6.28 -31.21 7.18
C ARG A 338 5.88 -29.98 8.02
N THR A 339 6.32 -29.92 9.28
CA THR A 339 6.08 -28.78 10.18
C THR A 339 6.83 -27.54 9.67
N ILE A 340 8.09 -27.71 9.27
CA ILE A 340 8.91 -26.63 8.69
C ILE A 340 8.23 -26.05 7.46
N THR A 341 7.79 -26.90 6.53
CA THR A 341 7.08 -26.47 5.31
C THR A 341 5.78 -25.71 5.62
N LYS A 342 5.00 -26.22 6.59
CA LYS A 342 3.75 -25.58 7.03
C LYS A 342 4.03 -24.21 7.66
N ASN A 343 5.00 -24.13 8.59
CA ASN A 343 5.36 -22.90 9.26
C ASN A 343 5.87 -21.83 8.27
N LYS A 344 6.75 -22.22 7.36
CA LYS A 344 7.22 -21.37 6.26
C LYS A 344 6.05 -20.76 5.48
N LYS A 345 5.11 -21.59 5.01
CA LYS A 345 3.95 -21.15 4.25
C LYS A 345 3.10 -20.18 5.07
N THR A 346 2.75 -20.53 6.31
CA THR A 346 1.92 -19.67 7.17
C THR A 346 2.58 -18.33 7.49
N LEU A 347 3.89 -18.30 7.77
CA LEU A 347 4.59 -17.07 8.09
C LEU A 347 4.74 -16.14 6.87
N VAL A 348 4.88 -16.71 5.66
CA VAL A 348 4.83 -15.94 4.41
C VAL A 348 3.42 -15.37 4.16
N GLU A 349 2.37 -16.20 4.33
CA GLU A 349 0.96 -15.77 4.16
C GLU A 349 0.55 -14.68 5.17
N ARG A 350 1.15 -14.69 6.37
CA ARG A 350 0.95 -13.68 7.41
C ARG A 350 1.87 -12.47 7.30
N ASP A 351 2.68 -12.37 6.25
CA ASP A 351 3.64 -11.29 6.00
C ASP A 351 4.70 -11.10 7.11
N PHE A 352 5.05 -12.15 7.88
CA PHE A 352 6.17 -12.10 8.83
C PHE A 352 7.53 -12.23 8.14
N ILE A 353 7.59 -13.09 7.14
CA ILE A 353 8.81 -13.37 6.39
C ILE A 353 8.56 -13.29 4.88
N GLU A 354 9.59 -12.94 4.14
CA GLU A 354 9.59 -13.00 2.68
C GLU A 354 10.82 -13.75 2.16
N LYS A 355 10.71 -14.32 0.95
CA LYS A 355 11.84 -14.99 0.30
C LYS A 355 12.94 -13.98 -0.03
N SER A 356 14.19 -14.31 0.33
CA SER A 356 15.38 -13.49 0.07
C SER A 356 16.55 -14.41 -0.30
N GLY A 357 16.99 -14.39 -1.56
CA GLY A 357 17.96 -15.34 -2.07
C GLY A 357 17.52 -16.79 -1.85
N ASP A 358 18.39 -17.60 -1.26
CA ASP A 358 18.11 -19.00 -0.93
C ASP A 358 17.34 -19.18 0.40
N GLY A 359 17.21 -18.10 1.19
CA GLY A 359 16.58 -18.12 2.51
C GLY A 359 15.33 -17.25 2.61
N PHE A 360 15.11 -16.78 3.82
CA PHE A 360 14.01 -15.86 4.19
C PHE A 360 14.59 -14.72 5.02
N LYS A 361 13.90 -13.58 4.99
CA LYS A 361 14.16 -12.47 5.90
C LYS A 361 12.84 -11.97 6.49
N MET A 362 12.92 -11.26 7.60
CA MET A 362 11.77 -10.57 8.18
C MET A 362 11.30 -9.45 7.25
N VAL A 363 9.98 -9.28 7.15
CA VAL A 363 9.38 -8.22 6.32
C VAL A 363 9.50 -6.86 7.02
N ASP A 364 9.28 -6.84 8.34
CA ASP A 364 9.31 -5.64 9.17
C ASP A 364 10.67 -5.53 9.90
N PRO A 365 11.50 -4.51 9.60
CA PRO A 365 12.82 -4.38 10.21
C PRO A 365 12.79 -4.02 11.70
N VAL A 366 11.76 -3.30 12.17
CA VAL A 366 11.64 -2.96 13.59
C VAL A 366 11.14 -4.15 14.39
N PHE A 367 10.24 -4.96 13.81
CA PHE A 367 9.88 -6.26 14.37
C PHE A 367 11.11 -7.19 14.46
N GLU A 368 11.95 -7.23 13.42
CA GLU A 368 13.19 -8.02 13.44
C GLU A 368 14.12 -7.61 14.59
N LEU A 369 14.37 -6.30 14.76
CA LEU A 369 15.21 -5.78 15.83
C LEU A 369 14.61 -6.09 17.22
N TRP A 370 13.31 -5.85 17.40
CA TRP A 370 12.60 -6.18 18.63
C TRP A 370 12.67 -7.69 18.92
N PHE A 371 12.41 -8.53 17.92
CA PHE A 371 12.45 -9.98 18.08
C PHE A 371 13.85 -10.51 18.39
N LYS A 372 14.91 -9.92 17.80
CA LYS A 372 16.29 -10.20 18.17
C LYS A 372 16.58 -9.89 19.63
N ARG A 373 16.09 -8.75 20.12
CA ARG A 373 16.25 -8.35 21.52
C ARG A 373 15.51 -9.29 22.47
N GLU A 374 14.25 -9.58 22.21
CA GLU A 374 13.38 -10.32 23.15
C GLU A 374 13.53 -11.84 23.07
N TYR A 375 13.80 -12.38 21.89
CA TYR A 375 13.76 -13.83 21.64
C TYR A 375 15.12 -14.46 21.26
N CYS A 376 16.10 -13.66 20.86
CA CYS A 376 17.43 -14.16 20.50
C CYS A 376 18.53 -13.66 21.44
N ASN A 377 18.23 -12.87 22.46
CA ASN A 377 19.18 -12.28 23.43
C ASN A 377 20.35 -11.54 22.76
N ILE A 378 20.09 -10.85 21.64
CA ILE A 378 21.09 -10.06 20.95
C ILE A 378 21.01 -8.62 21.44
N LEU A 379 22.14 -8.12 21.98
CA LEU A 379 22.30 -6.69 22.28
C LEU A 379 22.40 -5.94 20.93
N LEU A 380 21.49 -5.01 20.72
CA LEU A 380 21.49 -4.15 19.54
C LEU A 380 22.55 -3.04 19.74
N GLN A 381 23.58 -3.04 18.91
CA GLN A 381 24.64 -2.03 18.91
C GLN A 381 24.38 -0.93 17.89
#